data_42a8100894ed10caa5ac1c99eae4d5ed
#
_entry.id   42a8100894ed10caa5ac1c99eae4d5ed
#
_cell.length_a   1.000
_cell.length_b   1.000
_cell.length_c   1.000
_cell.angle_alpha   90.00
_cell.angle_beta   90.00
_cell.angle_gamma   90.00
#
_symmetry.space_group_name_H-M   'P 1'
#
loop_
_entity.id
_entity.type
_entity.pdbx_description
1 polymer ?
#
loop_
_entity_poly.entity_id
_entity_poly.type
_entity_poly.pdbx_seq_one_letter_code
_entity_poly.pdbx_strand_id
1 'polypeptide(L)'
;RTDLAIRLVGRRLPAGLAGDPLFDQAFGPVCAPKLQQESPIRQPADLAGHRLLESETRPPDWAAWLKAQKLDPSVFPVSESYEHFYFLLQAADAGLGVALGIAPSVDGDLRSGRLVAPLGLIPSGYRYVLLRPAALPLRPQAETFRAWLLQEAEHGVSTR
;
A
#
# COMPACT_ATOMS: atom_id res chain seq x y z
N ARG A 1 15.83 6.95 -24.31
CA ARG A 1 14.90 7.95 -23.77
C ARG A 1 13.73 7.23 -23.12
N THR A 2 13.42 7.58 -21.87
CA THR A 2 12.22 7.12 -21.17
C THR A 2 11.10 8.13 -21.37
N ASP A 3 9.98 7.71 -21.95
CA ASP A 3 8.84 8.59 -22.19
C ASP A 3 7.86 8.59 -21.00
N LEU A 4 7.67 7.45 -20.38
CA LEU A 4 6.70 7.23 -19.29
C LEU A 4 7.32 6.40 -18.18
N ALA A 5 6.94 6.71 -16.93
CA ALA A 5 7.30 5.91 -15.77
C ALA A 5 6.16 5.93 -14.75
N ILE A 6 5.83 4.77 -14.19
CA ILE A 6 4.91 4.70 -13.04
C ILE A 6 5.74 4.80 -11.78
N ARG A 7 5.36 5.72 -10.88
CA ARG A 7 6.03 5.92 -9.60
C ARG A 7 5.03 6.20 -8.50
N LEU A 8 5.42 5.78 -7.32
CA LEU A 8 4.75 6.18 -6.08
C LEU A 8 5.27 7.55 -5.68
N VAL A 9 4.39 8.53 -5.54
CA VAL A 9 4.74 9.90 -5.18
C VAL A 9 3.93 10.39 -3.99
N GLY A 10 4.52 11.27 -3.21
CA GLY A 10 3.85 11.97 -2.13
C GLY A 10 3.10 13.21 -2.64
N ARG A 11 3.16 14.29 -1.87
CA ARG A 11 2.41 15.52 -2.18
C ARG A 11 2.92 16.29 -3.39
N ARG A 12 4.18 16.12 -3.78
CA ARG A 12 4.81 16.89 -4.86
C ARG A 12 5.41 15.97 -5.90
N LEU A 13 5.24 16.36 -7.15
CA LEU A 13 5.93 15.72 -8.27
C LEU A 13 7.41 16.14 -8.30
N PRO A 14 8.30 15.26 -8.79
CA PRO A 14 9.67 15.63 -9.07
C PRO A 14 9.75 16.79 -10.08
N ALA A 15 10.75 17.65 -9.93
CA ALA A 15 10.96 18.79 -10.83
C ALA A 15 11.14 18.34 -12.27
N GLY A 16 10.59 19.10 -13.22
CA GLY A 16 10.69 18.83 -14.65
C GLY A 16 9.79 17.70 -15.16
N LEU A 17 8.97 17.11 -14.29
CA LEU A 17 8.04 16.06 -14.65
C LEU A 17 6.59 16.54 -14.53
N ALA A 18 5.75 16.07 -15.43
CA ALA A 18 4.31 16.14 -15.33
C ALA A 18 3.77 14.75 -14.97
N GLY A 19 2.63 14.69 -14.30
CA GLY A 19 2.08 13.43 -13.84
C GLY A 19 0.58 13.34 -13.99
N ASP A 20 0.12 12.15 -14.34
CA ASP A 20 -1.29 11.77 -14.37
C ASP A 20 -1.56 10.82 -13.19
N PRO A 21 -2.41 11.20 -12.22
CA PRO A 21 -2.76 10.32 -11.12
C PRO A 21 -3.44 9.04 -11.62
N LEU A 22 -3.01 7.89 -11.13
CA LEU A 22 -3.62 6.59 -11.43
C LEU A 22 -4.55 6.15 -10.32
N PHE A 23 -4.03 6.03 -9.10
CA PHE A 23 -4.81 5.68 -7.90
C PHE A 23 -4.04 6.01 -6.63
N ASP A 24 -4.78 6.19 -5.55
CA ASP A 24 -4.20 6.41 -4.23
C ASP A 24 -3.72 5.09 -3.62
N GLN A 25 -2.60 5.14 -2.92
CA GLN A 25 -2.15 4.03 -2.10
C GLN A 25 -2.93 4.04 -0.79
N ALA A 26 -3.42 2.87 -0.39
CA ALA A 26 -4.04 2.67 0.91
C ALA A 26 -3.23 1.66 1.73
N PHE A 27 -3.30 1.76 3.04
CA PHE A 27 -2.58 0.87 3.94
C PHE A 27 -3.35 0.60 5.23
N GLY A 28 -3.07 -0.52 5.85
CA GLY A 28 -3.66 -0.90 7.13
C GLY A 28 -3.25 -2.30 7.58
N PRO A 29 -3.59 -2.64 8.82
CA PRO A 29 -3.31 -3.97 9.37
C PRO A 29 -3.98 -5.07 8.59
N VAL A 30 -3.24 -6.12 8.24
CA VAL A 30 -3.76 -7.35 7.64
C VAL A 30 -3.19 -8.56 8.38
N CYS A 31 -4.00 -9.60 8.48
CA CYS A 31 -3.60 -10.84 9.16
C CYS A 31 -4.37 -12.03 8.62
N ALA A 32 -3.94 -13.24 8.98
CA ALA A 32 -4.67 -14.46 8.69
C ALA A 32 -6.05 -14.44 9.38
N PRO A 33 -7.10 -14.94 8.73
CA PRO A 33 -8.43 -15.04 9.35
C PRO A 33 -8.43 -15.76 10.69
N LYS A 34 -7.65 -16.82 10.83
CA LYS A 34 -7.52 -17.56 12.08
C LYS A 34 -6.99 -16.71 13.24
N LEU A 35 -5.99 -15.87 12.97
CA LEU A 35 -5.46 -14.96 13.98
C LEU A 35 -6.54 -13.97 14.44
N GLN A 36 -7.32 -13.43 13.49
CA GLN A 36 -8.43 -12.54 13.80
C GLN A 36 -9.53 -13.23 14.63
N GLN A 37 -9.79 -14.50 14.39
CA GLN A 37 -10.76 -15.29 15.17
C GLN A 37 -10.27 -15.56 16.61
N GLU A 38 -8.99 -15.91 16.76
CA GLU A 38 -8.40 -16.27 18.06
C GLU A 38 -8.10 -15.05 18.94
N SER A 39 -7.69 -13.94 18.33
CA SER A 39 -7.31 -12.70 19.01
C SER A 39 -7.79 -11.48 18.21
N PRO A 40 -9.09 -11.15 18.32
CA PRO A 40 -9.71 -10.12 17.47
C PRO A 40 -9.10 -8.73 17.61
N ILE A 41 -8.84 -8.10 16.47
CA ILE A 41 -8.45 -6.70 16.36
C ILE A 41 -9.72 -5.92 16.02
N ARG A 42 -10.25 -5.17 16.97
CA ARG A 42 -11.48 -4.37 16.84
C ARG A 42 -11.22 -2.87 16.77
N GLN A 43 -10.10 -2.45 17.31
CA GLN A 43 -9.65 -1.07 17.33
C GLN A 43 -8.12 -1.00 17.25
N PRO A 44 -7.54 0.14 16.86
CA PRO A 44 -6.08 0.26 16.70
C PRO A 44 -5.28 -0.11 17.95
N ALA A 45 -5.79 0.18 19.14
CA ALA A 45 -5.12 -0.14 20.41
C ALA A 45 -4.92 -1.66 20.62
N ASP A 46 -5.76 -2.50 20.01
CA ASP A 46 -5.66 -3.97 20.14
C ASP A 46 -4.37 -4.52 19.53
N LEU A 47 -3.72 -3.75 18.63
CA LEU A 47 -2.44 -4.11 18.04
C LEU A 47 -1.32 -4.27 19.09
N ALA A 48 -1.44 -3.68 20.27
CA ALA A 48 -0.48 -3.84 21.35
C ALA A 48 -0.33 -5.31 21.81
N GLY A 49 -1.35 -6.13 21.64
CA GLY A 49 -1.34 -7.56 21.95
C GLY A 49 -0.82 -8.45 20.83
N HIS A 50 -0.37 -7.89 19.71
CA HIS A 50 0.03 -8.64 18.53
C HIS A 50 1.49 -8.41 18.15
N ARG A 51 2.07 -9.39 17.46
CA ARG A 51 3.35 -9.21 16.78
C ARG A 51 3.12 -8.38 15.52
N LEU A 52 3.82 -7.27 15.39
CA LEU A 52 3.77 -6.42 14.21
C LEU A 52 4.91 -6.75 13.25
N LEU A 53 4.56 -7.00 12.00
CA LEU A 53 5.47 -7.37 10.93
C LEU A 53 5.58 -6.21 9.94
N GLU A 54 6.78 -5.87 9.48
CA GLU A 54 7.05 -4.74 8.62
C GLU A 54 7.95 -5.11 7.44
N SER A 55 7.85 -4.36 6.36
CA SER A 55 8.82 -4.42 5.25
C SER A 55 9.91 -3.38 5.46
N GLU A 56 11.17 -3.77 5.34
CA GLU A 56 12.33 -2.88 5.48
C GLU A 56 12.44 -1.86 4.35
N THR A 57 11.97 -2.22 3.17
CA THR A 57 12.26 -1.48 1.94
C THR A 57 11.08 -0.69 1.39
N ARG A 58 9.91 -0.79 2.02
CA ARG A 58 8.69 -0.26 1.43
C ARG A 58 7.94 0.70 2.36
N PRO A 59 7.97 2.02 2.08
CA PRO A 59 7.10 2.97 2.75
C PRO A 59 5.64 2.81 2.26
N PRO A 60 4.64 3.20 3.05
CA PRO A 60 4.75 3.70 4.40
C PRO A 60 4.96 2.57 5.43
N ASP A 61 5.46 2.92 6.61
CA ASP A 61 5.72 2.00 7.71
C ASP A 61 4.62 2.01 8.78
N TRP A 62 4.77 1.15 9.79
CA TRP A 62 3.86 1.11 10.94
C TRP A 62 3.79 2.46 11.67
N ALA A 63 4.91 3.17 11.80
CA ALA A 63 4.93 4.47 12.46
C ALA A 63 4.01 5.47 11.76
N ALA A 64 3.98 5.48 10.42
CA ALA A 64 3.09 6.34 9.65
C ALA A 64 1.62 5.99 9.87
N TRP A 65 1.28 4.70 9.87
CA TRP A 65 -0.11 4.27 10.11
C TRP A 65 -0.57 4.57 11.53
N LEU A 66 0.25 4.28 12.53
CA LEU A 66 -0.06 4.53 13.93
C LEU A 66 -0.27 6.03 14.20
N LYS A 67 0.58 6.89 13.63
CA LYS A 67 0.40 8.35 13.71
C LYS A 67 -0.91 8.80 13.07
N ALA A 68 -1.30 8.22 11.94
CA ALA A 68 -2.59 8.49 11.30
C ALA A 68 -3.77 8.10 12.21
N GLN A 69 -3.59 7.10 13.08
CA GLN A 69 -4.55 6.69 14.10
C GLN A 69 -4.42 7.50 15.41
N LYS A 70 -3.54 8.50 15.45
CA LYS A 70 -3.23 9.31 16.64
C LYS A 70 -2.69 8.49 17.82
N LEU A 71 -1.95 7.44 17.50
CA LEU A 71 -1.26 6.59 18.46
C LEU A 71 0.25 6.87 18.45
N ASP A 72 0.88 6.71 19.61
CA ASP A 72 2.33 6.81 19.74
C ASP A 72 3.00 5.53 19.26
N PRO A 73 3.80 5.57 18.17
CA PRO A 73 4.47 4.37 17.65
C PRO A 73 5.39 3.67 18.65
N SER A 74 5.91 4.40 19.64
CA SER A 74 6.85 3.83 20.63
C SER A 74 6.24 2.75 21.51
N VAL A 75 4.91 2.74 21.66
CA VAL A 75 4.19 1.71 22.43
C VAL A 75 3.79 0.49 21.59
N PHE A 76 4.09 0.50 20.30
CA PHE A 76 3.79 -0.59 19.35
C PHE A 76 5.07 -1.01 18.62
N PRO A 77 6.02 -1.66 19.28
CA PRO A 77 7.28 -2.01 18.65
C PRO A 77 7.06 -3.03 17.53
N VAL A 78 7.77 -2.82 16.41
CA VAL A 78 7.83 -3.81 15.34
C VAL A 78 8.55 -5.06 15.87
N SER A 79 7.93 -6.20 15.69
CA SER A 79 8.45 -7.49 16.19
C SER A 79 9.45 -8.12 15.22
N GLU A 80 9.23 -7.93 13.92
CA GLU A 80 10.04 -8.56 12.89
C GLU A 80 9.93 -7.76 11.57
N SER A 81 11.06 -7.63 10.88
CA SER A 81 11.15 -6.97 9.58
C SER A 81 11.53 -7.95 8.49
N TYR A 82 10.97 -7.74 7.30
CA TYR A 82 11.21 -8.56 6.11
C TYR A 82 11.78 -7.69 4.98
N GLU A 83 12.81 -8.17 4.33
CA GLU A 83 13.44 -7.48 3.20
C GLU A 83 12.46 -7.27 2.04
N HIS A 84 11.62 -8.27 1.76
CA HIS A 84 10.67 -8.23 0.66
C HIS A 84 9.23 -8.28 1.15
N PHE A 85 8.39 -7.42 0.57
CA PHE A 85 6.96 -7.35 0.87
C PHE A 85 6.23 -8.69 0.63
N TYR A 86 6.66 -9.47 -0.35
CA TYR A 86 6.12 -10.79 -0.60
C TYR A 86 6.27 -11.73 0.61
N PHE A 87 7.45 -11.75 1.21
CA PHE A 87 7.70 -12.58 2.40
C PHE A 87 6.94 -12.09 3.62
N LEU A 88 6.77 -10.77 3.75
CA LEU A 88 5.94 -10.17 4.78
C LEU A 88 4.49 -10.70 4.70
N LEU A 89 3.88 -10.71 3.52
CA LEU A 89 2.52 -11.23 3.33
C LEU A 89 2.44 -12.74 3.55
N GLN A 90 3.47 -13.50 3.17
CA GLN A 90 3.56 -14.93 3.47
C GLN A 90 3.60 -15.20 4.99
N ALA A 91 4.35 -14.42 5.73
CA ALA A 91 4.41 -14.52 7.19
C ALA A 91 3.06 -14.21 7.84
N ALA A 92 2.36 -13.18 7.36
CA ALA A 92 1.01 -12.85 7.84
C ALA A 92 0.01 -13.97 7.52
N ASP A 93 0.05 -14.54 6.31
CA ASP A 93 -0.79 -15.66 5.89
C ASP A 93 -0.54 -16.91 6.76
N ALA A 94 0.72 -17.15 7.13
CA ALA A 94 1.10 -18.22 8.04
C ALA A 94 0.69 -17.98 9.51
N GLY A 95 0.11 -16.84 9.83
CA GLY A 95 -0.35 -16.52 11.18
C GLY A 95 0.76 -16.06 12.14
N LEU A 96 1.93 -15.65 11.61
CA LEU A 96 3.06 -15.22 12.45
C LEU A 96 2.87 -13.85 13.09
N GLY A 97 1.93 -13.05 12.61
CA GLY A 97 1.62 -11.75 13.16
C GLY A 97 0.72 -10.93 12.26
N VAL A 98 0.65 -9.64 12.55
CA VAL A 98 -0.11 -8.63 11.80
C VAL A 98 0.84 -7.84 10.93
N ALA A 99 0.65 -7.90 9.62
CA ALA A 99 1.44 -7.13 8.66
C ALA A 99 0.77 -5.78 8.34
N LEU A 100 1.56 -4.80 7.94
CA LEU A 100 1.04 -3.59 7.34
C LEU A 100 0.79 -3.86 5.85
N GLY A 101 -0.46 -4.11 5.50
CA GLY A 101 -0.89 -4.33 4.12
C GLY A 101 -0.92 -3.04 3.33
N ILE A 102 -0.51 -3.11 2.08
CA ILE A 102 -0.44 -1.96 1.17
C ILE A 102 -1.22 -2.31 -0.10
N ALA A 103 -2.30 -1.58 -0.35
CA ALA A 103 -3.04 -1.69 -1.60
C ALA A 103 -2.36 -0.85 -2.70
N PRO A 104 -2.28 -1.37 -3.94
CA PRO A 104 -3.02 -2.53 -4.45
C PRO A 104 -2.35 -3.89 -4.20
N SER A 105 -1.13 -3.95 -3.67
CA SER A 105 -0.36 -5.20 -3.57
C SER A 105 -1.07 -6.29 -2.75
N VAL A 106 -1.88 -5.91 -1.76
CA VAL A 106 -2.60 -6.84 -0.88
C VAL A 106 -4.01 -7.18 -1.37
N ASP A 107 -4.49 -6.51 -2.42
CA ASP A 107 -5.89 -6.65 -2.87
C ASP A 107 -6.27 -8.09 -3.21
N GLY A 108 -5.38 -8.83 -3.87
CA GLY A 108 -5.62 -10.24 -4.23
C GLY A 108 -5.80 -11.14 -3.01
N ASP A 109 -5.00 -10.94 -1.98
CA ASP A 109 -5.07 -11.71 -0.73
C ASP A 109 -6.34 -11.39 0.05
N LEU A 110 -6.78 -10.14 0.03
CA LEU A 110 -8.04 -9.73 0.66
C LEU A 110 -9.26 -10.30 -0.09
N ARG A 111 -9.26 -10.25 -1.42
CA ARG A 111 -10.36 -10.81 -2.22
C ARG A 111 -10.48 -12.32 -2.09
N SER A 112 -9.38 -13.03 -2.03
CA SER A 112 -9.37 -14.49 -1.87
C SER A 112 -9.71 -14.94 -0.45
N GLY A 113 -9.72 -14.02 0.52
CA GLY A 113 -9.92 -14.33 1.93
C GLY A 113 -8.70 -14.95 2.62
N ARG A 114 -7.54 -14.98 1.95
CA ARG A 114 -6.29 -15.46 2.54
C ARG A 114 -5.83 -14.55 3.68
N LEU A 115 -6.02 -13.25 3.51
CA LEU A 115 -5.83 -12.24 4.54
C LEU A 115 -7.13 -11.47 4.78
N VAL A 116 -7.26 -10.92 5.97
CA VAL A 116 -8.33 -9.99 6.32
C VAL A 116 -7.73 -8.68 6.79
N ALA A 117 -8.44 -7.58 6.59
CA ALA A 117 -8.08 -6.25 7.06
C ALA A 117 -9.08 -5.82 8.14
N PRO A 118 -8.86 -6.17 9.40
CA PRO A 118 -9.86 -6.00 10.47
C PRO A 118 -10.23 -4.54 10.74
N LEU A 119 -9.34 -3.60 10.43
CA LEU A 119 -9.57 -2.17 10.60
C LEU A 119 -9.76 -1.43 9.26
N GLY A 120 -9.83 -2.17 8.16
CA GLY A 120 -9.85 -1.60 6.82
C GLY A 120 -8.50 -1.01 6.40
N LEU A 121 -8.50 -0.38 5.24
CA LEU A 121 -7.34 0.34 4.71
C LEU A 121 -7.69 1.82 4.60
N ILE A 122 -6.74 2.68 4.93
CA ILE A 122 -6.88 4.14 4.84
C ILE A 122 -5.88 4.70 3.83
N PRO A 123 -6.13 5.87 3.22
CA PRO A 123 -5.17 6.52 2.35
C PRO A 123 -3.84 6.79 3.07
N SER A 124 -2.72 6.44 2.43
CA SER A 124 -1.38 6.66 3.00
C SER A 124 -0.84 8.06 2.77
N GLY A 125 -1.48 8.84 1.90
CA GLY A 125 -0.97 10.12 1.42
C GLY A 125 -0.06 9.99 0.20
N TYR A 126 0.29 8.78 -0.19
CA TYR A 126 0.99 8.49 -1.44
C TYR A 126 0.02 8.07 -2.53
N ARG A 127 0.41 8.33 -3.79
CA ARG A 127 -0.36 7.91 -4.97
C ARG A 127 0.55 7.37 -6.06
N TYR A 128 0.04 6.46 -6.83
CA TYR A 128 0.70 6.02 -8.05
C TYR A 128 0.39 7.00 -9.16
N VAL A 129 1.44 7.46 -9.84
CA VAL A 129 1.36 8.48 -10.87
C VAL A 129 2.12 8.03 -12.10
N LEU A 130 1.53 8.24 -13.27
CA LEU A 130 2.21 8.08 -14.54
C LEU A 130 2.98 9.36 -14.84
N LEU A 131 4.29 9.32 -14.71
CA LEU A 131 5.18 10.45 -14.91
C LEU A 131 5.64 10.53 -16.37
N ARG A 132 5.80 11.75 -16.86
CA ARG A 132 6.38 12.08 -18.16
C ARG A 132 7.21 13.35 -18.07
N PRO A 133 8.18 13.57 -18.98
CA PRO A 133 8.85 14.85 -19.10
C PRO A 133 7.84 15.97 -19.38
N ALA A 134 7.89 17.05 -18.60
CA ALA A 134 6.95 18.17 -18.76
C ALA A 134 7.18 18.96 -20.06
N ALA A 135 8.44 19.07 -20.47
CA ALA A 135 8.86 19.89 -21.60
C ALA A 135 8.87 19.18 -22.97
N LEU A 136 8.64 17.86 -22.99
CA LEU A 136 8.74 17.06 -24.21
C LEU A 136 7.38 16.46 -24.58
N PRO A 137 7.00 16.51 -25.87
CA PRO A 137 5.81 15.79 -26.32
C PRO A 137 6.05 14.29 -26.25
N LEU A 138 4.99 13.53 -25.96
CA LEU A 138 5.04 12.09 -26.02
C LEU A 138 5.07 11.60 -27.46
N ARG A 139 5.78 10.49 -27.69
CA ARG A 139 5.69 9.78 -28.96
C ARG A 139 4.30 9.14 -29.11
N PRO A 140 3.78 8.95 -30.33
CA PRO A 140 2.41 8.43 -30.54
C PRO A 140 2.13 7.13 -29.78
N GLN A 141 3.07 6.21 -29.73
CA GLN A 141 2.93 4.94 -29.02
C GLN A 141 2.81 5.15 -27.50
N ALA A 142 3.58 6.09 -26.96
CA ALA A 142 3.52 6.44 -25.53
C ALA A 142 2.20 7.11 -25.18
N GLU A 143 1.67 7.97 -26.06
CA GLU A 143 0.35 8.59 -25.86
C GLU A 143 -0.78 7.56 -25.90
N THR A 144 -0.73 6.60 -26.82
CA THR A 144 -1.70 5.50 -26.90
C THR A 144 -1.68 4.66 -25.61
N PHE A 145 -0.48 4.31 -25.12
CA PHE A 145 -0.33 3.58 -23.86
C PHE A 145 -0.84 4.38 -22.67
N ARG A 146 -0.52 5.66 -22.61
CA ARG A 146 -1.01 6.55 -21.55
C ARG A 146 -2.53 6.59 -21.50
N ALA A 147 -3.19 6.80 -22.62
CA ALA A 147 -4.66 6.85 -22.71
C ALA A 147 -5.29 5.53 -22.24
N TRP A 148 -4.75 4.41 -22.67
CA TRP A 148 -5.20 3.09 -22.24
C TRP A 148 -5.02 2.88 -20.71
N LEU A 149 -3.85 3.23 -20.18
CA LEU A 149 -3.54 3.04 -18.76
C LEU A 149 -4.45 3.89 -17.86
N LEU A 150 -4.73 5.14 -18.25
CA LEU A 150 -5.64 6.00 -17.50
C LEU A 150 -7.07 5.43 -17.47
N GLN A 151 -7.52 4.86 -18.58
CA GLN A 151 -8.82 4.20 -18.66
C GLN A 151 -8.88 2.95 -17.77
N GLU A 152 -7.83 2.11 -17.77
CA GLU A 152 -7.73 0.94 -16.90
C GLU A 152 -7.68 1.32 -15.42
N ALA A 153 -6.99 2.40 -15.06
CA ALA A 153 -6.92 2.88 -13.68
C ALA A 153 -8.30 3.32 -13.15
N GLU A 154 -9.13 3.96 -13.97
CA GLU A 154 -10.51 4.32 -13.61
C GLU A 154 -11.36 3.08 -13.35
N HIS A 155 -11.28 2.04 -14.18
CA HIS A 155 -11.99 0.77 -13.99
C HIS A 155 -11.53 0.03 -12.73
N GLY A 156 -10.24 0.02 -12.42
CA GLY A 156 -9.69 -0.61 -11.22
C GLY A 156 -10.16 0.02 -9.91
N VAL A 157 -10.41 1.32 -9.89
CA VAL A 157 -10.94 2.04 -8.71
C VAL A 157 -12.43 1.72 -8.49
N SER A 158 -13.20 1.49 -9.54
CA SER A 158 -14.63 1.17 -9.45
C SER A 158 -14.93 -0.22 -8.88
N THR A 159 -13.94 -1.09 -8.76
CA THR A 159 -14.07 -2.47 -8.24
C THR A 159 -13.61 -2.67 -6.80
N ARG A 160 -13.26 -1.59 -6.08
CA ARG A 160 -12.83 -1.62 -4.67
C ARG A 160 -13.92 -1.23 -3.70
#